data_ed57899535eea6ee9bb7d41b4d752f69
#
_entry.id   ed57899535eea6ee9bb7d41b4d752f69
#
_cell.length_a   1.000
_cell.length_b   1.000
_cell.length_c   1.000
_cell.angle_alpha   90.00
_cell.angle_beta   90.00
_cell.angle_gamma   90.00
#
_symmetry.space_group_name_H-M   'P 1'
#
loop_
_entity.id
_entity.type
_entity.pdbx_description
1 polymer ?
#
loop_
_entity_poly.entity_id
_entity_poly.type
_entity_poly.pdbx_seq_one_letter_code
_entity_poly.pdbx_strand_id
1 'polypeptide(L)'
;MFDRITIKARIDVNDIETIVLKNYLKECSEDDEIYYKSSAYSNFDGCTIEIRGDTLKCSCSVCKLYHKGKSGKLDNSRPMTFRMAVRTIEELLLRLCVKAENAIVTYYEIGVTMKMKHTADEYIRLVDSIAERTLWNDANYQEYRQKTTEKSKYYRKILKIYDKTYEAKEKKRT
;
A
#
# COMPACT_ATOMS: atom_id res chain seq x y z
N MET A 1 -9.93 5.18 6.33
CA MET A 1 -8.89 5.73 5.42
C MET A 1 -8.26 4.60 4.65
N PHE A 2 -8.17 4.72 3.32
CA PHE A 2 -7.40 3.77 2.51
C PHE A 2 -5.93 4.16 2.59
N ASP A 3 -5.08 3.29 3.13
CA ASP A 3 -3.68 3.62 3.30
C ASP A 3 -2.84 3.04 2.16
N ARG A 4 -2.76 1.75 2.02
CA ARG A 4 -1.92 1.10 1.03
C ARG A 4 -2.70 0.20 0.08
N ILE A 5 -2.30 0.21 -1.18
CA ILE A 5 -2.80 -0.69 -2.21
C ILE A 5 -1.62 -1.29 -2.98
N THR A 6 -1.76 -2.53 -3.40
CA THR A 6 -0.90 -3.14 -4.42
C THR A 6 -1.77 -3.65 -5.55
N ILE A 7 -1.46 -3.18 -6.74
CA ILE A 7 -2.13 -3.54 -7.98
C ILE A 7 -1.16 -4.37 -8.82
N LYS A 8 -1.65 -5.44 -9.41
CA LYS A 8 -1.00 -6.14 -10.52
C LYS A 8 -1.86 -5.98 -11.77
N ALA A 9 -1.22 -5.77 -12.90
CA ALA A 9 -1.90 -5.66 -14.18
C ALA A 9 -1.07 -6.30 -15.28
N ARG A 10 -1.75 -6.78 -16.34
CA ARG A 10 -1.11 -7.04 -17.61
C ARG A 10 -1.09 -5.76 -18.43
N ILE A 11 0.05 -5.47 -19.05
CA ILE A 11 0.29 -4.31 -19.89
C ILE A 11 0.66 -4.76 -21.28
N ASP A 12 0.38 -3.92 -22.28
CA ASP A 12 0.87 -4.13 -23.62
C ASP A 12 2.38 -3.88 -23.66
N VAL A 13 3.10 -4.77 -24.35
CA VAL A 13 4.56 -4.65 -24.51
C VAL A 13 4.92 -3.31 -25.16
N ASN A 14 4.07 -2.82 -26.08
CA ASN A 14 4.26 -1.54 -26.75
C ASN A 14 4.13 -0.32 -25.81
N ASP A 15 3.46 -0.48 -24.66
CA ASP A 15 3.29 0.58 -23.65
C ASP A 15 4.44 0.64 -22.66
N ILE A 16 5.31 -0.39 -22.60
CA ILE A 16 6.38 -0.51 -21.59
C ILE A 16 7.30 0.71 -21.65
N GLU A 17 7.81 1.07 -22.82
CA GLU A 17 8.70 2.21 -22.99
C GLU A 17 8.04 3.52 -22.51
N THR A 18 6.77 3.72 -22.87
CA THR A 18 6.00 4.88 -22.42
C THR A 18 5.85 4.92 -20.90
N ILE A 19 5.57 3.79 -20.26
CA ILE A 19 5.42 3.69 -18.81
C ILE A 19 6.78 3.95 -18.12
N VAL A 20 7.85 3.36 -18.66
CA VAL A 20 9.22 3.52 -18.15
C VAL A 20 9.63 5.00 -18.17
N LEU A 21 9.45 5.67 -19.30
CA LEU A 21 9.80 7.09 -19.46
C LEU A 21 8.94 7.99 -18.56
N LYS A 22 7.62 7.83 -18.57
CA LYS A 22 6.69 8.64 -17.75
C LYS A 22 6.91 8.51 -16.25
N ASN A 23 7.39 7.36 -15.78
CA ASN A 23 7.57 7.08 -14.37
C ASN A 23 9.05 7.01 -13.96
N TYR A 24 9.97 7.36 -14.85
CA TYR A 24 11.42 7.37 -14.60
C TYR A 24 11.92 6.06 -14.00
N LEU A 25 11.46 4.93 -14.54
CA LEU A 25 11.88 3.61 -14.07
C LEU A 25 13.31 3.33 -14.51
N LYS A 26 14.05 2.59 -13.70
CA LYS A 26 15.38 2.11 -14.03
C LYS A 26 15.30 0.70 -14.56
N GLU A 27 16.06 0.45 -15.61
CA GLU A 27 16.35 -0.89 -16.07
C GLU A 27 17.23 -1.62 -15.07
N CYS A 28 16.92 -2.87 -14.80
CA CYS A 28 17.64 -3.79 -13.94
C CYS A 28 17.71 -5.15 -14.63
N SER A 29 18.72 -5.94 -14.30
CA SER A 29 18.81 -7.33 -14.75
C SER A 29 19.03 -8.26 -13.56
N GLU A 30 18.40 -9.43 -13.61
CA GLU A 30 18.52 -10.51 -12.62
C GLU A 30 18.31 -11.84 -13.33
N ASP A 31 19.24 -12.76 -13.21
CA ASP A 31 19.18 -14.09 -13.86
C ASP A 31 18.87 -14.03 -15.38
N ASP A 32 19.53 -13.11 -16.12
CA ASP A 32 19.34 -12.84 -17.55
C ASP A 32 17.96 -12.27 -17.92
N GLU A 33 17.10 -11.97 -16.95
CA GLU A 33 15.83 -11.30 -17.17
C GLU A 33 16.00 -9.76 -16.99
N ILE A 34 15.58 -8.99 -18.02
CA ILE A 34 15.51 -7.53 -17.93
C ILE A 34 14.17 -7.14 -17.33
N TYR A 35 14.20 -6.29 -16.32
CA TYR A 35 13.00 -5.72 -15.70
C TYR A 35 13.20 -4.24 -15.36
N TYR A 36 12.09 -3.53 -15.13
CA TYR A 36 12.11 -2.10 -14.81
C TYR A 36 11.53 -1.87 -13.42
N LYS A 37 12.16 -1.01 -12.63
CA LYS A 37 11.64 -0.62 -11.31
C LYS A 37 11.86 0.84 -10.98
N SER A 38 11.01 1.37 -10.12
CA SER A 38 11.20 2.68 -9.53
C SER A 38 12.44 2.68 -8.63
N SER A 39 13.29 3.70 -8.79
CA SER A 39 14.40 3.97 -7.88
C SER A 39 13.95 4.86 -6.72
N ALA A 40 14.81 5.05 -5.71
CA ALA A 40 14.58 6.01 -4.65
C ALA A 40 14.34 7.43 -5.18
N TYR A 41 14.97 7.79 -6.32
CA TYR A 41 14.81 9.09 -6.98
C TYR A 41 13.59 9.17 -7.89
N SER A 42 13.17 8.04 -8.45
CA SER A 42 11.98 7.91 -9.28
C SER A 42 10.76 7.41 -8.49
N ASN A 43 10.84 7.44 -7.17
CA ASN A 43 9.70 7.10 -6.31
C ASN A 43 8.64 8.20 -6.39
N PHE A 44 8.08 8.30 -7.60
CA PHE A 44 7.12 9.32 -7.98
C PHE A 44 5.90 9.13 -7.08
N ASP A 45 5.62 10.16 -6.28
CA ASP A 45 4.44 10.21 -5.43
C ASP A 45 4.31 9.09 -4.38
N GLY A 46 5.42 8.46 -3.97
CA GLY A 46 5.38 7.35 -3.03
C GLY A 46 4.84 6.05 -3.63
N CYS A 47 4.83 5.93 -4.97
CA CYS A 47 4.51 4.69 -5.67
C CYS A 47 5.77 3.89 -5.94
N THR A 48 5.74 2.60 -5.65
CA THR A 48 6.75 1.64 -6.10
C THR A 48 6.19 0.90 -7.29
N ILE A 49 6.86 0.99 -8.44
CA ILE A 49 6.46 0.35 -9.69
C ILE A 49 7.53 -0.65 -10.09
N GLU A 50 7.12 -1.82 -10.55
CA GLU A 50 7.97 -2.86 -11.10
C GLU A 50 7.29 -3.47 -12.33
N ILE A 51 8.04 -3.66 -13.41
CA ILE A 51 7.58 -4.30 -14.65
C ILE A 51 8.52 -5.47 -14.94
N ARG A 52 7.95 -6.66 -15.04
CA ARG A 52 8.64 -7.89 -15.49
C ARG A 52 7.83 -8.51 -16.62
N GLY A 53 8.45 -8.64 -17.80
CA GLY A 53 7.74 -9.05 -19.00
C GLY A 53 6.51 -8.18 -19.26
N ASP A 54 5.33 -8.77 -19.39
CA ASP A 54 4.04 -8.11 -19.58
C ASP A 54 3.32 -7.75 -18.25
N THR A 55 3.95 -8.00 -17.11
CA THR A 55 3.33 -7.83 -15.80
C THR A 55 3.84 -6.59 -15.11
N LEU A 56 2.93 -5.67 -14.81
CA LEU A 56 3.17 -4.49 -13.99
C LEU A 56 2.67 -4.74 -12.56
N LYS A 57 3.49 -4.36 -11.59
CA LYS A 57 3.12 -4.30 -10.16
C LYS A 57 3.33 -2.89 -9.65
N CYS A 58 2.30 -2.31 -9.06
CA CYS A 58 2.36 -0.99 -8.44
C CYS A 58 1.88 -1.04 -7.01
N SER A 59 2.67 -0.49 -6.08
CA SER A 59 2.30 -0.34 -4.68
C SER A 59 2.40 1.11 -4.26
N CYS A 60 1.36 1.66 -3.64
CA CYS A 60 1.37 3.04 -3.15
C CYS A 60 0.45 3.23 -1.95
N SER A 61 0.64 4.34 -1.22
CA SER A 61 -0.35 4.87 -0.29
C SER A 61 -1.32 5.78 -1.06
N VAL A 62 -2.56 5.32 -1.23
CA VAL A 62 -3.59 6.04 -2.00
C VAL A 62 -3.87 7.41 -1.37
N CYS A 63 -3.90 7.47 -0.04
CA CYS A 63 -4.12 8.71 0.68
C CYS A 63 -3.00 9.73 0.45
N LYS A 64 -1.74 9.30 0.53
CA LYS A 64 -0.58 10.16 0.26
C LYS A 64 -0.55 10.65 -1.18
N LEU A 65 -0.85 9.76 -2.13
CA LEU A 65 -0.92 10.09 -3.56
C LEU A 65 -1.96 11.17 -3.82
N TYR A 66 -3.18 11.02 -3.28
CA TYR A 66 -4.24 12.01 -3.40
C TYR A 66 -3.83 13.38 -2.84
N HIS A 67 -3.32 13.42 -1.61
CA HIS A 67 -2.98 14.67 -0.96
C HIS A 67 -1.77 15.33 -1.60
N LYS A 68 -0.82 14.58 -2.12
CA LYS A 68 0.30 15.15 -2.90
C LYS A 68 -0.21 15.85 -4.15
N GLY A 69 -1.15 15.26 -4.88
CA GLY A 69 -1.77 15.91 -6.03
C GLY A 69 -2.48 17.24 -5.70
N LYS A 70 -2.93 17.43 -4.45
CA LYS A 70 -3.61 18.64 -3.99
C LYS A 70 -2.69 19.67 -3.32
N SER A 71 -1.70 19.22 -2.55
CA SER A 71 -0.88 20.10 -1.69
C SER A 71 0.61 20.06 -2.01
N GLY A 72 1.04 19.24 -2.96
CA GLY A 72 2.45 18.99 -3.28
C GLY A 72 3.21 18.19 -2.22
N LYS A 73 2.56 17.78 -1.12
CA LYS A 73 3.20 17.04 -0.01
C LYS A 73 2.55 15.68 0.20
N LEU A 74 3.37 14.68 0.48
CA LEU A 74 2.91 13.35 0.88
C LEU A 74 2.33 13.42 2.31
N ASP A 75 1.01 13.38 2.43
CA ASP A 75 0.30 13.49 3.70
C ASP A 75 -0.79 12.41 3.79
N ASN A 76 -0.85 11.71 4.90
CA ASN A 76 -1.88 10.73 5.23
C ASN A 76 -2.64 11.07 6.54
N SER A 77 -2.45 12.26 7.07
CA SER A 77 -3.14 12.72 8.29
C SER A 77 -4.59 13.14 8.04
N ARG A 78 -4.93 13.46 6.79
CA ARG A 78 -6.25 13.95 6.42
C ARG A 78 -7.18 12.80 6.02
N PRO A 79 -8.47 12.90 6.32
CA PRO A 79 -9.44 11.87 5.95
C PRO A 79 -9.57 11.76 4.43
N MET A 80 -9.82 10.54 3.98
CA MET A 80 -10.09 10.21 2.58
C MET A 80 -11.38 9.41 2.48
N THR A 81 -12.30 9.82 1.61
CA THR A 81 -13.52 9.08 1.31
C THR A 81 -13.23 7.95 0.31
N PHE A 82 -14.13 6.97 0.25
CA PHE A 82 -14.05 5.90 -0.76
C PHE A 82 -14.02 6.46 -2.19
N ARG A 83 -14.89 7.44 -2.50
CA ARG A 83 -14.94 8.08 -3.82
C ARG A 83 -13.61 8.74 -4.20
N MET A 84 -12.96 9.40 -3.23
CA MET A 84 -11.63 9.99 -3.45
C MET A 84 -10.59 8.91 -3.76
N ALA A 85 -10.63 7.79 -3.04
CA ALA A 85 -9.73 6.67 -3.27
C ALA A 85 -9.91 6.07 -4.67
N VAL A 86 -11.16 5.82 -5.09
CA VAL A 86 -11.46 5.29 -6.43
C VAL A 86 -10.90 6.20 -7.51
N ARG A 87 -11.19 7.51 -7.46
CA ARG A 87 -10.65 8.46 -8.45
C ARG A 87 -9.13 8.49 -8.51
N THR A 88 -8.49 8.44 -7.34
CA THR A 88 -7.02 8.43 -7.28
C THR A 88 -6.44 7.16 -7.92
N ILE A 89 -7.11 6.02 -7.75
CA ILE A 89 -6.71 4.76 -8.37
C ILE A 89 -6.93 4.82 -9.89
N GLU A 90 -8.05 5.36 -10.35
CA GLU A 90 -8.32 5.56 -11.77
C GLU A 90 -7.27 6.47 -12.44
N GLU A 91 -6.93 7.60 -11.82
CA GLU A 91 -5.86 8.50 -12.28
C GLU A 91 -4.49 7.79 -12.31
N LEU A 92 -4.20 6.94 -11.31
CA LEU A 92 -2.98 6.12 -11.28
C LEU A 92 -2.94 5.11 -12.43
N LEU A 93 -4.04 4.40 -12.68
CA LEU A 93 -4.14 3.43 -13.77
C LEU A 93 -3.96 4.10 -15.15
N LEU A 94 -4.58 5.25 -15.37
CA LEU A 94 -4.40 6.05 -16.59
C LEU A 94 -2.92 6.45 -16.79
N ARG A 95 -2.25 6.89 -15.74
CA ARG A 95 -0.82 7.23 -15.80
C ARG A 95 0.05 6.03 -16.15
N LEU A 96 -0.33 4.84 -15.69
CA LEU A 96 0.36 3.58 -15.95
C LEU A 96 -0.06 2.92 -17.26
N CYS A 97 -0.88 3.55 -18.10
CA CYS A 97 -1.44 2.99 -19.34
C CYS A 97 -2.16 1.65 -19.10
N VAL A 98 -2.78 1.48 -17.94
CA VAL A 98 -3.47 0.25 -17.53
C VAL A 98 -4.98 0.44 -17.62
N LYS A 99 -5.68 -0.45 -18.32
CA LYS A 99 -7.13 -0.51 -18.29
C LYS A 99 -7.61 -1.17 -16.99
N ALA A 100 -8.69 -0.64 -16.40
CA ALA A 100 -9.20 -1.12 -15.12
C ALA A 100 -9.55 -2.62 -15.13
N GLU A 101 -10.09 -3.13 -16.25
CA GLU A 101 -10.39 -4.55 -16.42
C GLU A 101 -9.18 -5.48 -16.40
N ASN A 102 -7.98 -4.94 -16.67
CA ASN A 102 -6.73 -5.68 -16.65
C ASN A 102 -6.00 -5.58 -15.29
N ALA A 103 -6.56 -4.83 -14.35
CA ALA A 103 -5.97 -4.55 -13.05
C ALA A 103 -6.61 -5.40 -11.95
N ILE A 104 -5.77 -6.03 -11.14
CA ILE A 104 -6.19 -6.83 -9.98
C ILE A 104 -5.56 -6.22 -8.73
N VAL A 105 -6.39 -5.92 -7.74
CA VAL A 105 -5.91 -5.53 -6.41
C VAL A 105 -5.48 -6.77 -5.65
N THR A 106 -4.19 -6.91 -5.41
CA THR A 106 -3.60 -8.06 -4.70
C THR A 106 -3.39 -7.80 -3.22
N TYR A 107 -3.37 -6.53 -2.82
CA TYR A 107 -3.26 -6.11 -1.43
C TYR A 107 -3.95 -4.77 -1.24
N TYR A 108 -4.63 -4.61 -0.11
CA TYR A 108 -5.11 -3.30 0.34
C TYR A 108 -5.06 -3.20 1.86
N GLU A 109 -4.88 -1.98 2.35
CA GLU A 109 -4.86 -1.64 3.76
C GLU A 109 -5.88 -0.54 4.05
N ILE A 110 -6.73 -0.80 5.04
CA ILE A 110 -7.69 0.18 5.55
C ILE A 110 -7.31 0.48 6.98
N GLY A 111 -6.99 1.75 7.25
CA GLY A 111 -6.70 2.24 8.60
C GLY A 111 -7.87 3.06 9.14
N VAL A 112 -8.13 2.91 10.42
CA VAL A 112 -9.03 3.78 11.18
C VAL A 112 -8.24 4.37 12.32
N THR A 113 -8.15 5.70 12.37
CA THR A 113 -7.54 6.41 13.49
C THR A 113 -8.66 6.93 14.38
N MET A 114 -8.64 6.51 15.64
CA MET A 114 -9.62 6.93 16.63
C MET A 114 -8.93 7.75 17.72
N LYS A 115 -9.54 8.87 18.11
CA LYS A 115 -9.13 9.60 19.30
C LYS A 115 -9.72 8.90 20.52
N MET A 116 -8.85 8.41 21.39
CA MET A 116 -9.27 7.65 22.57
C MET A 116 -9.19 8.52 23.82
N LYS A 117 -9.98 8.18 24.84
CA LYS A 117 -10.03 8.87 26.14
C LYS A 117 -8.80 8.53 27.01
N HIS A 118 -8.37 7.29 26.94
CA HIS A 118 -7.21 6.75 27.66
C HIS A 118 -6.06 6.50 26.69
N THR A 119 -4.92 6.04 27.22
CA THR A 119 -3.75 5.71 26.41
C THR A 119 -4.03 4.53 25.48
N ALA A 120 -3.38 4.49 24.33
CA ALA A 120 -3.55 3.37 23.39
C ALA A 120 -3.16 2.04 24.02
N ASP A 121 -2.14 2.03 24.87
CA ASP A 121 -1.64 0.86 25.59
C ASP A 121 -2.71 0.23 26.51
N GLU A 122 -3.48 1.05 27.23
CA GLU A 122 -4.59 0.56 28.05
C GLU A 122 -5.64 -0.18 27.22
N TYR A 123 -5.99 0.36 26.02
CA TYR A 123 -6.96 -0.31 25.14
C TYR A 123 -6.38 -1.56 24.48
N ILE A 124 -5.09 -1.53 24.10
CA ILE A 124 -4.42 -2.68 23.49
C ILE A 124 -4.42 -3.87 24.45
N ARG A 125 -4.16 -3.64 25.74
CA ARG A 125 -4.17 -4.69 26.78
C ARG A 125 -5.54 -5.31 27.03
N LEU A 126 -6.62 -4.62 26.67
CA LEU A 126 -8.00 -5.15 26.80
C LEU A 126 -8.39 -6.06 25.65
N VAL A 127 -7.59 -6.13 24.59
CA VAL A 127 -7.89 -6.98 23.43
C VAL A 127 -7.24 -8.35 23.62
N ASP A 128 -7.95 -9.29 24.25
CA ASP A 128 -7.46 -10.65 24.49
C ASP A 128 -7.50 -11.52 23.25
N SER A 129 -8.59 -11.41 22.48
CA SER A 129 -8.80 -12.24 21.31
C SER A 129 -9.63 -11.53 20.25
N ILE A 130 -9.37 -11.87 19.01
CA ILE A 130 -10.20 -11.48 17.88
C ILE A 130 -10.56 -12.76 17.14
N ALA A 131 -11.85 -13.03 16.97
CA ALA A 131 -12.40 -14.27 16.44
C ALA A 131 -11.55 -14.87 15.31
N GLU A 132 -11.24 -16.17 15.44
CA GLU A 132 -10.50 -16.98 14.47
C GLU A 132 -9.09 -16.46 14.10
N ARG A 133 -8.53 -15.53 14.91
CA ARG A 133 -7.19 -14.97 14.68
C ARG A 133 -6.24 -15.34 15.81
N THR A 134 -5.01 -15.59 15.45
CA THR A 134 -3.91 -15.80 16.39
C THR A 134 -3.22 -14.49 16.65
N LEU A 135 -3.01 -14.15 17.92
CA LEU A 135 -2.16 -13.03 18.30
C LEU A 135 -0.72 -13.33 17.87
N TRP A 136 -0.18 -12.44 17.08
CA TRP A 136 1.23 -12.42 16.71
C TRP A 136 1.82 -11.17 17.35
N ASN A 137 2.47 -11.33 18.50
CA ASN A 137 2.91 -10.21 19.30
C ASN A 137 4.19 -9.58 18.77
N ASP A 138 4.20 -8.23 18.74
CA ASP A 138 5.40 -7.43 18.70
C ASP A 138 5.35 -6.42 19.88
N ALA A 139 6.52 -5.99 20.37
CA ALA A 139 6.65 -5.13 21.54
C ALA A 139 5.91 -3.78 21.42
N ASN A 140 5.71 -3.28 20.19
CA ASN A 140 5.18 -1.94 19.92
C ASN A 140 3.80 -1.92 19.28
N TYR A 141 3.25 -3.08 18.87
CA TYR A 141 1.91 -3.21 18.31
C TYR A 141 1.39 -4.64 18.45
N GLN A 142 0.09 -4.80 18.38
CA GLN A 142 -0.53 -6.12 18.31
C GLN A 142 -0.95 -6.40 16.87
N GLU A 143 -0.54 -7.56 16.36
CA GLU A 143 -0.93 -8.07 15.06
C GLU A 143 -1.71 -9.37 15.22
N TYR A 144 -2.93 -9.39 14.73
CA TYR A 144 -3.79 -10.57 14.71
C TYR A 144 -3.87 -11.11 13.29
N ARG A 145 -3.41 -12.35 13.12
CA ARG A 145 -3.42 -13.04 11.82
C ARG A 145 -4.51 -14.09 11.79
N GLN A 146 -5.27 -14.12 10.71
CA GLN A 146 -6.20 -15.21 10.46
C GLN A 146 -5.43 -16.53 10.35
N LYS A 147 -5.91 -17.59 11.02
CA LYS A 147 -5.36 -18.94 10.86
C LYS A 147 -5.41 -19.33 9.38
N THR A 148 -4.29 -19.86 8.88
CA THR A 148 -4.21 -20.33 7.49
C THR A 148 -5.03 -21.61 7.38
N THR A 149 -6.07 -21.58 6.55
CA THR A 149 -6.84 -22.75 6.11
C THR A 149 -6.56 -22.96 4.62
N GLU A 150 -6.89 -24.12 4.08
CA GLU A 150 -6.75 -24.34 2.62
C GLU A 150 -7.53 -23.31 1.81
N LYS A 151 -8.72 -22.92 2.26
CA LYS A 151 -9.53 -21.85 1.62
C LYS A 151 -8.92 -20.46 1.73
N SER A 152 -8.14 -20.17 2.78
CA SER A 152 -7.48 -18.88 2.98
C SER A 152 -6.05 -18.83 2.47
N LYS A 153 -5.58 -19.85 1.74
CA LYS A 153 -4.22 -19.93 1.19
C LYS A 153 -3.89 -18.75 0.28
N TYR A 154 -4.89 -18.24 -0.45
CA TYR A 154 -4.72 -17.19 -1.46
C TYR A 154 -5.00 -15.77 -0.95
N TYR A 155 -5.62 -15.62 0.21
CA TYR A 155 -5.81 -14.30 0.84
C TYR A 155 -5.77 -14.41 2.36
N ARG A 156 -5.19 -13.41 2.98
CA ARG A 156 -5.07 -13.33 4.44
C ARG A 156 -5.52 -11.97 4.94
N LYS A 157 -6.37 -11.98 5.96
CA LYS A 157 -6.75 -10.78 6.69
C LYS A 157 -5.83 -10.60 7.89
N ILE A 158 -5.23 -9.43 8.01
CA ILE A 158 -4.39 -9.05 9.13
C ILE A 158 -5.02 -7.82 9.78
N LEU A 159 -5.15 -7.84 11.10
CA LEU A 159 -5.54 -6.69 11.89
C LEU A 159 -4.34 -6.24 12.71
N LYS A 160 -4.00 -4.95 12.63
CA LYS A 160 -2.95 -4.32 13.43
C LYS A 160 -3.56 -3.26 14.33
N ILE A 161 -3.21 -3.30 15.61
CA ILE A 161 -3.62 -2.32 16.60
C ILE A 161 -2.35 -1.75 17.21
N TYR A 162 -2.17 -0.44 17.16
CA TYR A 162 -0.96 0.22 17.65
C TYR A 162 -1.19 1.67 18.04
N ASP A 163 -0.29 2.22 18.84
CA ASP A 163 -0.27 3.63 19.20
C ASP A 163 0.29 4.47 18.03
N LYS A 164 -0.59 5.23 17.40
CA LYS A 164 -0.21 6.12 16.29
C LYS A 164 0.73 7.25 16.73
N THR A 165 0.60 7.70 17.98
CA THR A 165 1.45 8.76 18.55
C THR A 165 2.87 8.25 18.75
N TYR A 166 3.00 7.03 19.27
CA TYR A 166 4.29 6.37 19.43
C TYR A 166 4.99 6.15 18.08
N GLU A 167 4.28 5.58 17.11
CA GLU A 167 4.80 5.37 15.76
C GLU A 167 5.32 6.68 15.12
N ALA A 168 4.57 7.78 15.28
CA ALA A 168 4.95 9.06 14.73
C ALA A 168 6.21 9.65 15.39
N LYS A 169 6.44 9.37 16.69
CA LYS A 169 7.65 9.79 17.40
C LYS A 169 8.88 8.99 16.96
N GLU A 170 8.74 7.68 16.81
CA GLU A 170 9.83 6.82 16.33
C GLU A 170 10.30 7.21 14.92
N LYS A 171 9.36 7.45 14.01
CA LYS A 171 9.68 7.89 12.63
C LYS A 171 10.34 9.28 12.53
N LYS A 172 10.29 10.10 13.57
CA LYS A 172 11.01 11.39 13.61
C LYS A 172 12.43 11.27 14.18
N ARG A 173 12.77 10.13 14.79
CA ARG A 173 14.10 9.87 15.35
C ARG A 173 15.05 9.18 14.37
N THR A 174 14.50 8.64 13.27
CA THR A 174 15.24 8.07 12.12
C THR A 174 15.31 9.06 10.98
#